data_25cd1f694f1296217eea51466bd04e32
#
_entry.id   25cd1f694f1296217eea51466bd04e32
#
_cell.length_a   1.000
_cell.length_b   1.000
_cell.length_c   1.000
_cell.angle_alpha   90.00
_cell.angle_beta   90.00
_cell.angle_gamma   90.00
#
_symmetry.space_group_name_H-M   'P 1'
#
loop_
_entity.id
_entity.type
_entity.pdbx_description
1 polymer ?
#
loop_
_entity_poly.entity_id
_entity_poly.type
_entity_poly.pdbx_seq_one_letter_code
_entity_poly.pdbx_strand_id
1 'polypeptide(L)'
;MVTKLKETDVVIVGMGWTGGILAKELSESGLKVVALERGDMRTAQNDYALPNIRDELRYVIRQELMQNASKDTLTARNNLSQEALPIRRLGSFLPGEGVGGSAIHWSGGTWRWTDMEFKIRSMYEERYGKKFIPADMTIQDWGIS
;
A
#
# COMPACT_ATOMS: atom_id res chain seq x y z
N MET A 1 -1.05 13.92 -26.31
CA MET A 1 -0.48 15.28 -26.09
C MET A 1 0.38 15.19 -24.83
N VAL A 2 1.62 15.64 -24.85
CA VAL A 2 2.51 15.61 -23.67
C VAL A 2 2.30 16.90 -22.89
N THR A 3 1.90 16.79 -21.61
CA THR A 3 1.77 17.96 -20.73
C THR A 3 3.12 18.25 -20.09
N LYS A 4 3.65 19.44 -20.31
CA LYS A 4 4.88 19.89 -19.66
C LYS A 4 4.53 20.75 -18.45
N LEU A 5 4.93 20.29 -17.27
CA LEU A 5 4.79 21.02 -16.02
C LEU A 5 5.96 21.98 -15.81
N LYS A 6 5.80 22.93 -14.88
CA LYS A 6 6.89 23.79 -14.44
C LYS A 6 7.95 22.96 -13.74
N GLU A 7 9.18 23.46 -13.77
CA GLU A 7 10.29 22.86 -13.02
C GLU A 7 9.96 22.77 -11.52
N THR A 8 10.26 21.64 -10.93
CA THR A 8 9.98 21.32 -9.54
C THR A 8 11.19 20.62 -8.92
N ASP A 9 11.34 20.72 -7.61
CA ASP A 9 12.46 20.12 -6.90
C ASP A 9 12.31 18.61 -6.74
N VAL A 10 11.06 18.14 -6.55
CA VAL A 10 10.74 16.73 -6.31
C VAL A 10 9.51 16.31 -7.07
N VAL A 11 9.58 15.14 -7.68
CA VAL A 11 8.42 14.44 -8.25
C VAL A 11 8.18 13.15 -7.48
N ILE A 12 6.98 12.98 -6.94
CA ILE A 12 6.54 11.77 -6.26
C ILE A 12 5.59 11.01 -7.19
N VAL A 13 5.82 9.73 -7.39
CA VAL A 13 4.94 8.86 -8.18
C VAL A 13 4.17 7.94 -7.24
N GLY A 14 2.85 8.13 -7.21
CA GLY A 14 1.94 7.44 -6.31
C GLY A 14 1.68 8.19 -5.00
N MET A 15 0.41 8.41 -4.70
CA MET A 15 -0.05 9.12 -3.49
C MET A 15 -0.72 8.18 -2.48
N GLY A 16 -0.10 7.01 -2.26
CA GLY A 16 -0.40 6.18 -1.10
C GLY A 16 0.15 6.82 0.19
N TRP A 17 0.13 6.10 1.30
CA TRP A 17 0.62 6.62 2.59
C TRP A 17 2.04 7.16 2.52
N THR A 18 2.95 6.39 1.95
CA THR A 18 4.36 6.82 1.83
C THR A 18 4.48 8.08 0.98
N GLY A 19 3.82 8.12 -0.18
CA GLY A 19 3.83 9.31 -1.04
C GLY A 19 3.22 10.54 -0.36
N GLY A 20 2.14 10.35 0.38
CA GLY A 20 1.49 11.41 1.15
C GLY A 20 2.38 11.98 2.27
N ILE A 21 3.04 11.09 3.03
CA ILE A 21 3.99 11.49 4.08
C ILE A 21 5.17 12.25 3.48
N LEU A 22 5.78 11.73 2.42
CA LEU A 22 6.88 12.40 1.74
C LEU A 22 6.46 13.74 1.16
N ALA A 23 5.30 13.83 0.53
CA ALA A 23 4.79 15.09 -0.01
C ALA A 23 4.63 16.16 1.07
N LYS A 24 4.10 15.77 2.23
CA LYS A 24 3.97 16.66 3.39
C LYS A 24 5.33 17.13 3.90
N GLU A 25 6.20 16.21 4.28
CA GLU A 25 7.50 16.55 4.90
C GLU A 25 8.38 17.37 3.96
N LEU A 26 8.44 17.02 2.67
CA LEU A 26 9.25 17.75 1.70
C LEU A 26 8.69 19.14 1.39
N SER A 27 7.36 19.29 1.31
CA SER A 27 6.76 20.61 1.09
C SER A 27 6.89 21.51 2.32
N GLU A 28 6.78 20.98 3.52
CA GLU A 28 7.02 21.72 4.78
C GLU A 28 8.49 22.15 4.94
N SER A 29 9.42 21.40 4.34
CA SER A 29 10.83 21.81 4.27
C SER A 29 11.13 22.89 3.20
N GLY A 30 10.10 23.37 2.49
CA GLY A 30 10.20 24.44 1.51
C GLY A 30 10.49 24.01 0.08
N LEU A 31 10.51 22.70 -0.21
CA LEU A 31 10.69 22.18 -1.57
C LEU A 31 9.42 22.27 -2.39
N LYS A 32 9.58 22.53 -3.69
CA LYS A 32 8.46 22.45 -4.66
C LYS A 32 8.23 21.00 -5.04
N VAL A 33 7.14 20.44 -4.54
CA VAL A 33 6.78 19.02 -4.76
C VAL A 33 5.64 18.93 -5.76
N VAL A 34 5.77 18.03 -6.71
CA VAL A 34 4.69 17.57 -7.59
C VAL A 34 4.46 16.09 -7.33
N ALA A 35 3.22 15.73 -7.03
CA ALA A 35 2.83 14.35 -6.86
C ALA A 35 1.93 13.90 -8.02
N LEU A 36 2.25 12.76 -8.60
CA LEU A 36 1.53 12.12 -9.69
C LEU A 36 0.81 10.90 -9.14
N GLU A 37 -0.51 10.89 -9.27
CA GLU A 37 -1.35 9.75 -8.89
C GLU A 37 -2.16 9.28 -10.09
N ARG A 38 -2.34 7.99 -10.21
CA ARG A 38 -3.09 7.39 -11.32
C ARG A 38 -4.59 7.50 -11.12
N GLY A 39 -5.04 7.31 -9.89
CA GLY A 39 -6.46 7.34 -9.55
C GLY A 39 -6.94 8.71 -9.08
N ASP A 40 -8.23 8.82 -8.86
CA ASP A 40 -8.89 10.07 -8.54
C ASP A 40 -8.69 10.51 -7.09
N MET A 41 -8.84 11.82 -6.86
CA MET A 41 -9.02 12.37 -5.52
C MET A 41 -10.45 12.12 -5.06
N ARG A 42 -10.61 11.41 -3.94
CA ARG A 42 -11.90 11.08 -3.35
C ARG A 42 -12.14 11.88 -2.10
N THR A 43 -13.42 12.23 -1.86
CA THR A 43 -13.83 12.99 -0.68
C THR A 43 -14.88 12.25 0.13
N ALA A 44 -14.89 12.48 1.45
CA ALA A 44 -15.84 11.85 2.34
C ALA A 44 -17.30 12.14 1.95
N GLN A 45 -17.57 13.35 1.48
CA GLN A 45 -18.93 13.78 1.14
C GLN A 45 -19.46 13.14 -0.14
N ASN A 46 -18.62 13.03 -1.17
CA ASN A 46 -19.06 12.60 -2.49
C ASN A 46 -18.91 11.10 -2.70
N ASP A 47 -17.80 10.54 -2.21
CA ASP A 47 -17.40 9.17 -2.54
C ASP A 47 -17.69 8.18 -1.42
N TYR A 48 -17.77 8.66 -0.16
CA TYR A 48 -17.98 7.83 1.02
C TYR A 48 -19.26 8.17 1.78
N ALA A 49 -20.06 9.10 1.25
CA ALA A 49 -21.35 9.40 1.83
C ALA A 49 -22.18 8.13 1.99
N LEU A 50 -22.61 7.89 3.22
CA LEU A 50 -23.44 6.75 3.55
C LEU A 50 -24.80 6.92 2.87
N PRO A 51 -25.17 6.17 1.82
CA PRO A 51 -26.57 6.09 1.46
C PRO A 51 -27.33 5.57 2.67
N ASN A 52 -28.54 6.06 2.86
CA ASN A 52 -29.41 5.65 3.97
C ASN A 52 -29.77 4.15 3.95
N ILE A 53 -29.37 3.44 2.92
CA ILE A 53 -29.59 2.01 2.72
C ILE A 53 -28.31 1.27 3.04
N ARG A 54 -28.35 0.42 4.05
CA ARG A 54 -27.32 -0.56 4.38
C ARG A 54 -27.61 -1.83 3.62
N ASP A 55 -27.15 -1.95 2.41
CA ASP A 55 -27.24 -3.19 1.68
C ASP A 55 -25.86 -3.68 1.21
N GLU A 56 -25.80 -4.91 0.76
CA GLU A 56 -24.60 -5.54 0.27
C GLU A 56 -24.08 -4.92 -1.02
N LEU A 57 -24.88 -4.18 -1.75
CA LEU A 57 -24.49 -3.44 -2.95
C LEU A 57 -23.40 -2.41 -2.63
N ARG A 58 -23.27 -1.99 -1.39
CA ARG A 58 -22.16 -1.15 -0.92
C ARG A 58 -20.79 -1.82 -1.07
N TYR A 59 -20.73 -3.12 -0.95
CA TYR A 59 -19.48 -3.85 -1.20
C TYR A 59 -19.08 -3.79 -2.67
N VAL A 60 -20.05 -3.72 -3.56
CA VAL A 60 -19.81 -3.53 -4.99
C VAL A 60 -19.21 -2.15 -5.27
N ILE A 61 -19.71 -1.11 -4.61
CA ILE A 61 -19.16 0.26 -4.73
C ILE A 61 -17.72 0.32 -4.20
N ARG A 62 -17.40 -0.41 -3.15
CA ARG A 62 -16.02 -0.50 -2.65
C ARG A 62 -15.07 -1.14 -3.66
N GLN A 63 -15.55 -2.03 -4.51
CA GLN A 63 -14.74 -2.61 -5.57
C GLN A 63 -14.27 -1.57 -6.60
N GLU A 64 -15.01 -0.48 -6.76
CA GLU A 64 -14.59 0.64 -7.62
C GLU A 64 -13.40 1.41 -7.05
N LEU A 65 -13.13 1.29 -5.76
CA LEU A 65 -11.96 1.88 -5.10
C LEU A 65 -10.71 1.05 -5.31
N MET A 66 -10.86 -0.18 -5.78
CA MET A 66 -9.78 -1.12 -5.99
C MET A 66 -9.42 -1.19 -7.47
N GLN A 67 -8.17 -1.50 -7.73
CA GLN A 67 -7.72 -1.73 -9.09
C GLN A 67 -8.51 -2.86 -9.74
N ASN A 68 -9.09 -2.57 -10.90
CA ASN A 68 -9.85 -3.56 -11.65
C ASN A 68 -8.91 -4.40 -12.52
N ALA A 69 -8.64 -5.61 -12.12
CA ALA A 69 -7.74 -6.50 -12.85
C ALA A 69 -8.25 -6.95 -14.22
N SER A 70 -9.52 -6.70 -14.56
CA SER A 70 -10.01 -6.89 -15.92
C SER A 70 -9.56 -5.76 -16.87
N LYS A 71 -9.28 -4.60 -16.33
CA LYS A 71 -8.79 -3.41 -17.06
C LYS A 71 -7.28 -3.23 -16.91
N ASP A 72 -6.76 -3.50 -15.71
CA ASP A 72 -5.37 -3.29 -15.35
C ASP A 72 -4.69 -4.63 -15.08
N THR A 73 -3.74 -4.99 -15.89
CA THR A 73 -2.95 -6.21 -15.68
C THR A 73 -1.98 -6.01 -14.53
N LEU A 74 -2.19 -6.74 -13.44
CA LEU A 74 -1.21 -6.88 -12.38
C LEU A 74 -0.19 -7.93 -12.77
N THR A 75 1.08 -7.62 -12.61
CA THR A 75 2.16 -8.56 -12.87
C THR A 75 2.99 -8.81 -11.60
N ALA A 76 3.54 -10.00 -11.48
CA ALA A 76 4.44 -10.36 -10.39
C ALA A 76 5.69 -11.06 -10.91
N ARG A 77 6.78 -10.85 -10.21
CA ARG A 77 8.04 -11.59 -10.36
C ARG A 77 8.75 -11.66 -9.00
N ASN A 78 9.47 -12.73 -8.76
CA ASN A 78 10.18 -12.90 -7.49
C ASN A 78 11.50 -12.09 -7.46
N ASN A 79 12.10 -11.85 -8.62
CA ASN A 79 13.34 -11.08 -8.76
C ASN A 79 13.44 -10.45 -10.15
N LEU A 80 14.40 -9.57 -10.33
CA LEU A 80 14.58 -8.82 -11.58
C LEU A 80 15.04 -9.67 -12.78
N SER A 81 15.55 -10.86 -12.56
CA SER A 81 15.98 -11.77 -13.65
C SER A 81 14.83 -12.60 -14.23
N GLN A 82 13.66 -12.57 -13.56
CA GLN A 82 12.47 -13.29 -14.02
C GLN A 82 11.56 -12.38 -14.84
N GLU A 83 10.90 -12.96 -15.83
CA GLU A 83 9.82 -12.30 -16.53
C GLU A 83 8.64 -12.03 -15.58
N ALA A 84 8.06 -10.84 -15.71
CA ALA A 84 6.88 -10.49 -14.93
C ALA A 84 5.64 -11.18 -15.53
N LEU A 85 5.04 -12.08 -14.77
CA LEU A 85 3.87 -12.84 -15.19
C LEU A 85 2.57 -12.18 -14.73
N PRO A 86 1.50 -12.18 -15.54
CA PRO A 86 0.22 -11.65 -15.14
C PRO A 86 -0.38 -12.41 -13.95
N ILE A 87 -0.84 -11.68 -12.94
CA ILE A 87 -1.62 -12.25 -11.85
C ILE A 87 -3.07 -12.36 -12.34
N ARG A 88 -3.53 -13.57 -12.55
CA ARG A 88 -4.89 -13.85 -13.03
C ARG A 88 -5.88 -14.19 -11.90
N ARG A 89 -5.39 -14.45 -10.72
CA ARG A 89 -6.23 -14.76 -9.54
C ARG A 89 -6.16 -13.63 -8.53
N LEU A 90 -7.25 -12.97 -8.37
CA LEU A 90 -7.50 -11.98 -7.34
C LEU A 90 -7.91 -12.71 -6.05
N GLY A 91 -6.97 -13.26 -5.34
CA GLY A 91 -7.29 -13.93 -4.08
C GLY A 91 -7.23 -12.99 -2.90
N SER A 92 -6.12 -12.30 -2.74
CA SER A 92 -5.80 -11.63 -1.48
C SER A 92 -5.20 -10.23 -1.63
N PHE A 93 -4.88 -9.78 -2.81
CA PHE A 93 -4.25 -8.50 -3.02
C PHE A 93 -5.00 -7.66 -4.05
N LEU A 94 -5.75 -6.68 -3.54
CA LEU A 94 -6.48 -5.70 -4.33
C LEU A 94 -5.95 -4.31 -3.98
N PRO A 95 -4.97 -3.79 -4.73
CA PRO A 95 -4.45 -2.44 -4.48
C PRO A 95 -5.54 -1.41 -4.70
N GLY A 96 -5.59 -0.41 -3.84
CA GLY A 96 -6.45 0.75 -4.01
C GLY A 96 -5.96 1.65 -5.13
N GLU A 97 -6.88 2.33 -5.79
CA GLU A 97 -6.61 3.30 -6.85
C GLU A 97 -7.16 4.65 -6.46
N GLY A 98 -6.27 5.63 -6.32
CA GLY A 98 -6.62 6.99 -5.93
C GLY A 98 -5.64 7.61 -4.93
N VAL A 99 -5.84 8.88 -4.64
CA VAL A 99 -5.10 9.59 -3.59
C VAL A 99 -5.39 8.94 -2.24
N GLY A 100 -4.34 8.43 -1.60
CA GLY A 100 -4.43 7.60 -0.40
C GLY A 100 -4.08 6.12 -0.64
N GLY A 101 -4.04 5.68 -1.90
CA GLY A 101 -3.70 4.31 -2.28
C GLY A 101 -4.63 3.28 -1.64
N SER A 102 -4.09 2.13 -1.24
CA SER A 102 -4.91 1.07 -0.60
C SER A 102 -5.52 1.46 0.75
N ALA A 103 -5.07 2.56 1.36
CA ALA A 103 -5.67 3.06 2.59
C ALA A 103 -7.12 3.55 2.42
N ILE A 104 -7.52 3.93 1.20
CA ILE A 104 -8.89 4.39 0.93
C ILE A 104 -9.97 3.31 1.16
N HIS A 105 -9.60 2.04 1.12
CA HIS A 105 -10.50 0.92 1.42
C HIS A 105 -10.09 0.09 2.64
N TRP A 106 -9.16 0.64 3.45
CA TRP A 106 -8.76 -0.01 4.69
C TRP A 106 -9.92 -0.13 5.68
N SER A 107 -10.08 -1.30 6.26
CA SER A 107 -11.17 -1.60 7.19
C SER A 107 -11.03 -0.96 8.58
N GLY A 108 -9.96 -0.18 8.80
CA GLY A 108 -9.72 0.51 10.07
C GLY A 108 -9.18 -0.39 11.18
N GLY A 109 -8.75 -1.62 10.86
CA GLY A 109 -8.13 -2.52 11.82
C GLY A 109 -6.78 -1.97 12.30
N THR A 110 -6.69 -1.64 13.58
CA THR A 110 -5.48 -1.15 14.25
C THR A 110 -5.15 -2.09 15.39
N TRP A 111 -4.38 -3.12 15.08
CA TRP A 111 -3.95 -4.09 16.07
C TRP A 111 -2.79 -3.52 16.86
N ARG A 112 -2.84 -3.69 18.18
CA ARG A 112 -1.67 -3.48 19.02
C ARG A 112 -0.84 -4.75 19.00
N TRP A 113 0.32 -4.66 18.37
CA TRP A 113 1.27 -5.75 18.32
C TRP A 113 1.91 -5.98 19.68
N THR A 114 2.22 -7.21 20.01
CA THR A 114 2.96 -7.59 21.21
C THR A 114 4.46 -7.63 20.92
N ASP A 115 5.28 -7.69 21.95
CA ASP A 115 6.74 -7.83 21.79
C ASP A 115 7.11 -9.07 20.95
N MET A 116 6.25 -10.08 20.98
CA MET A 116 6.48 -11.31 20.25
C MET A 116 6.55 -11.09 18.74
N GLU A 117 5.66 -10.28 18.19
CA GLU A 117 5.64 -10.02 16.75
C GLU A 117 6.87 -9.24 16.29
N PHE A 118 7.46 -8.45 17.18
CA PHE A 118 8.67 -7.69 16.88
C PHE A 118 9.96 -8.46 17.11
N LYS A 119 9.94 -9.51 17.93
CA LYS A 119 11.11 -10.30 18.35
C LYS A 119 10.99 -11.76 17.94
N ILE A 120 10.30 -12.03 16.87
CA ILE A 120 9.95 -13.41 16.48
C ILE A 120 11.17 -14.30 16.29
N ARG A 121 12.25 -13.78 15.68
CA ARG A 121 13.49 -14.53 15.50
C ARG A 121 14.16 -14.84 16.83
N SER A 122 14.42 -13.83 17.66
CA SER A 122 15.05 -14.01 18.97
C SER A 122 14.29 -14.99 19.84
N MET A 123 12.97 -14.93 19.85
CA MET A 123 12.14 -15.84 20.65
C MET A 123 12.23 -17.29 20.17
N TYR A 124 12.24 -17.51 18.84
CA TYR A 124 12.41 -18.86 18.31
C TYR A 124 13.82 -19.41 18.58
N GLU A 125 14.85 -18.58 18.43
CA GLU A 125 16.23 -18.96 18.72
C GLU A 125 16.46 -19.25 20.21
N GLU A 126 15.83 -18.49 21.11
CA GLU A 126 15.87 -18.75 22.54
C GLU A 126 15.17 -20.06 22.90
N ARG A 127 14.01 -20.32 22.32
CA ARG A 127 13.19 -21.49 22.65
C ARG A 127 13.69 -22.78 22.03
N TYR A 128 14.21 -22.73 20.80
CA TYR A 128 14.54 -23.91 20.01
C TYR A 128 16.01 -23.98 19.60
N GLY A 129 16.81 -22.98 19.96
CA GLY A 129 18.22 -22.89 19.65
C GLY A 129 18.52 -22.08 18.37
N LYS A 130 19.72 -21.49 18.32
CA LYS A 130 20.15 -20.54 17.26
C LYS A 130 20.14 -21.10 15.84
N LYS A 131 20.09 -22.40 15.64
CA LYS A 131 20.03 -23.04 14.34
C LYS A 131 18.62 -23.47 13.92
N PHE A 132 17.62 -23.14 14.72
CA PHE A 132 16.25 -23.57 14.43
C PHE A 132 15.69 -22.88 13.19
N ILE A 133 16.00 -21.61 13.01
CA ILE A 133 15.61 -20.86 11.80
C ILE A 133 16.71 -21.07 10.74
N PRO A 134 16.39 -21.65 9.58
CA PRO A 134 17.33 -21.79 8.49
C PRO A 134 17.97 -20.46 8.06
N ALA A 135 19.24 -20.49 7.65
CA ALA A 135 19.98 -19.27 7.31
C ALA A 135 19.44 -18.53 6.07
N ASP A 136 18.75 -19.24 5.19
CA ASP A 136 18.09 -18.70 4.00
C ASP A 136 16.68 -18.13 4.27
N MET A 137 16.18 -18.29 5.50
CA MET A 137 14.90 -17.75 5.90
C MET A 137 15.06 -16.30 6.37
N THR A 138 14.33 -15.38 5.75
CA THR A 138 14.42 -13.93 6.00
C THR A 138 13.61 -13.47 7.23
N ILE A 139 13.41 -14.35 8.22
CA ILE A 139 12.78 -13.97 9.48
C ILE A 139 13.81 -13.25 10.33
N GLN A 140 13.52 -12.03 10.71
CA GLN A 140 14.37 -11.22 11.58
C GLN A 140 13.53 -10.40 12.56
N ASP A 141 14.16 -9.98 13.64
CA ASP A 141 13.52 -9.06 14.56
C ASP A 141 13.41 -7.68 13.92
N TRP A 142 12.33 -7.00 14.25
CA TRP A 142 12.18 -5.61 13.89
C TRP A 142 12.98 -4.76 14.86
N GLY A 143 13.88 -3.94 14.34
CA GLY A 143 14.72 -3.08 15.15
C GLY A 143 13.96 -1.92 15.79
N ILE A 144 13.11 -2.24 16.74
CA ILE A 144 12.49 -1.24 17.61
C ILE A 144 13.33 -1.19 18.87
N SER A 145 14.15 -0.17 18.95
CA SER A 145 14.89 0.19 20.17
C SER A 145 14.00 1.00 21.09
#